data_e092172e8354384563a4ca6c47b3ff40
#
_entry.id   e092172e8354384563a4ca6c47b3ff40
#
_cell.length_a   1.000
_cell.length_b   1.000
_cell.length_c   1.000
_cell.angle_alpha   90.00
_cell.angle_beta   90.00
_cell.angle_gamma   90.00
#
_symmetry.space_group_name_H-M   'P 1'
#
loop_
_entity.id
_entity.type
_entity.pdbx_description
1 polymer ?
#
loop_
_entity_poly.entity_id
_entity_poly.type
_entity_poly.pdbx_seq_one_letter_code
_entity_poly.pdbx_strand_id
1 'polypeptide(L)'
;NCEIGLFTYTGTGSYGSKNPTVITFPKMPTVFIIKGTQGIMMGRGGESKGTISVQGSSNAIVQDLDLTWQGSKCSFYHTVTARQQMNASDTYWVLAFYQTKS
;
A
#
# COMPACT_ATOMS: atom_id res chain seq x y z
N ASN A 1 6.00 -17.83 -14.58
CA ASN A 1 6.77 -16.63 -14.87
C ASN A 1 6.21 -15.43 -14.13
N CYS A 2 7.07 -14.47 -13.87
CA CYS A 2 6.72 -13.30 -13.09
C CYS A 2 7.22 -12.03 -13.76
N GLU A 3 6.33 -11.08 -13.93
CA GLU A 3 6.68 -9.74 -14.40
C GLU A 3 6.74 -8.83 -13.17
N ILE A 4 7.68 -7.90 -13.14
CA ILE A 4 7.89 -7.00 -12.02
C ILE A 4 7.61 -5.58 -12.48
N GLY A 5 6.81 -4.85 -11.69
CA GLY A 5 6.59 -3.42 -11.88
C GLY A 5 7.13 -2.64 -10.70
N LEU A 6 7.66 -1.46 -10.96
CA LEU A 6 8.19 -0.60 -9.92
C LEU A 6 7.82 0.84 -10.25
N PHE A 7 7.16 1.51 -9.31
CA PHE A 7 6.78 2.91 -9.49
C PHE A 7 6.70 3.59 -8.12
N THR A 8 6.54 4.91 -8.14
CA THR A 8 6.49 5.70 -6.91
C THR A 8 5.22 6.53 -6.86
N TYR A 9 4.87 6.94 -5.65
CA TYR A 9 3.90 8.01 -5.44
C TYR A 9 4.36 8.85 -4.24
N THR A 10 3.85 10.06 -4.17
CA THR A 10 4.14 10.95 -3.05
C THR A 10 2.90 11.03 -2.16
N GLY A 11 3.08 10.76 -0.88
CA GLY A 11 1.99 10.89 0.08
C GLY A 11 1.59 12.34 0.28
N THR A 12 0.32 12.55 0.59
CA THR A 12 -0.25 13.90 0.74
C THR A 12 -0.20 14.41 2.18
N GLY A 13 0.08 13.54 3.14
CA GLY A 13 0.02 13.88 4.56
C GLY A 13 -1.38 13.78 5.14
N SER A 14 -2.37 13.47 4.32
CA SER A 14 -3.76 13.33 4.77
C SER A 14 -4.10 11.87 5.07
N TYR A 15 -5.13 11.67 5.86
CA TYR A 15 -5.59 10.32 6.22
C TYR A 15 -7.09 10.34 6.47
N GLY A 16 -7.66 9.15 6.68
CA GLY A 16 -9.08 9.00 6.97
C GLY A 16 -9.88 8.58 5.76
N SER A 17 -11.14 8.26 5.97
CA SER A 17 -12.01 7.72 4.94
C SER A 17 -12.26 8.66 3.77
N LYS A 18 -12.12 9.96 4.00
CA LYS A 18 -12.29 10.97 2.95
C LYS A 18 -11.01 11.24 2.18
N ASN A 19 -9.90 10.71 2.63
CA ASN A 19 -8.58 10.91 2.03
C ASN A 19 -7.83 9.60 1.91
N PRO A 20 -8.41 8.57 1.27
CA PRO A 20 -7.76 7.27 1.21
C PRO A 20 -6.51 7.31 0.33
N THR A 21 -5.59 6.40 0.63
CA THR A 21 -4.47 6.14 -0.27
C THR A 21 -4.98 5.26 -1.39
N VAL A 22 -4.69 5.63 -2.63
CA VAL A 22 -5.16 4.89 -3.81
C VAL A 22 -3.95 4.52 -4.65
N ILE A 23 -3.79 3.22 -4.90
CA ILE A 23 -2.74 2.70 -5.76
C ILE A 23 -3.40 2.15 -7.02
N THR A 24 -3.01 2.68 -8.16
CA THR A 24 -3.52 2.21 -9.45
C THR A 24 -2.44 1.37 -10.10
N PHE A 25 -2.70 0.06 -10.20
CA PHE A 25 -1.80 -0.87 -10.89
C PHE A 25 -2.22 -0.98 -12.35
N PRO A 26 -1.27 -1.21 -13.27
CA PRO A 26 -1.63 -1.40 -14.69
C PRO A 26 -2.48 -2.65 -14.92
N LYS A 27 -2.36 -3.64 -14.04
CA LYS A 27 -3.22 -4.83 -14.01
C LYS A 27 -3.19 -5.38 -12.59
N MET A 28 -4.03 -6.35 -12.29
CA MET A 28 -4.10 -6.91 -10.94
C MET A 28 -2.77 -7.55 -10.56
N PRO A 29 -2.11 -7.08 -9.48
CA PRO A 29 -0.87 -7.72 -9.03
C PRO A 29 -1.16 -9.02 -8.30
N THR A 30 -0.23 -9.95 -8.33
CA THR A 30 -0.30 -11.15 -7.51
C THR A 30 0.07 -10.80 -6.07
N VAL A 31 1.17 -10.06 -5.90
CA VAL A 31 1.65 -9.57 -4.60
C VAL A 31 2.21 -8.19 -4.85
N PHE A 32 2.09 -7.31 -3.87
CA PHE A 32 2.73 -6.00 -3.95
C PHE A 32 3.29 -5.60 -2.58
N ILE A 33 4.31 -4.75 -2.65
CA ILE A 33 4.97 -4.19 -1.47
C ILE A 33 5.06 -2.69 -1.68
N ILE A 34 4.73 -1.93 -0.62
CA ILE A 34 4.90 -0.48 -0.62
C ILE A 34 5.92 -0.16 0.47
N LYS A 35 6.97 0.58 0.11
CA LYS A 35 8.00 0.97 1.08
C LYS A 35 8.11 2.49 1.11
N GLY A 36 7.91 3.06 2.29
CA GLY A 36 8.18 4.46 2.58
C GLY A 36 9.40 4.58 3.48
N THR A 37 9.72 5.83 3.93
CA THR A 37 10.85 6.06 4.82
C THR A 37 10.66 5.34 6.16
N GLN A 38 9.44 5.34 6.69
CA GLN A 38 9.15 4.83 8.02
C GLN A 38 8.11 3.72 8.03
N GLY A 39 7.90 3.07 6.92
CA GLY A 39 6.89 2.03 6.88
C GLY A 39 7.00 1.13 5.68
N ILE A 40 6.37 -0.03 5.82
CA ILE A 40 6.25 -1.01 4.75
C ILE A 40 4.85 -1.61 4.83
N MET A 41 4.29 -1.91 3.67
CA MET A 41 3.01 -2.57 3.57
C MET A 41 3.12 -3.67 2.51
N MET A 42 2.45 -4.79 2.75
CA MET A 42 2.40 -5.89 1.81
C MET A 42 0.96 -6.34 1.65
N GLY A 43 0.60 -6.71 0.43
CA GLY A 43 -0.72 -7.23 0.13
C GLY A 43 -0.73 -8.13 -1.08
N ARG A 44 -1.85 -8.82 -1.27
CA ARG A 44 -2.09 -9.67 -2.43
C ARG A 44 -3.25 -9.08 -3.22
N GLY A 45 -3.17 -9.18 -4.53
CA GLY A 45 -4.20 -8.65 -5.39
C GLY A 45 -5.57 -9.25 -5.10
N GLY A 46 -6.57 -8.39 -4.93
CA GLY A 46 -7.95 -8.79 -4.67
C GLY A 46 -8.25 -9.19 -3.24
N GLU A 47 -7.25 -9.30 -2.37
CA GLU A 47 -7.48 -9.65 -0.97
C GLU A 47 -7.96 -8.45 -0.18
N SER A 48 -8.84 -8.68 0.79
CA SER A 48 -9.45 -7.61 1.57
C SER A 48 -8.58 -7.11 2.72
N LYS A 49 -7.45 -7.76 2.96
CA LYS A 49 -6.53 -7.37 4.04
C LYS A 49 -5.11 -7.29 3.53
N GLY A 50 -4.41 -6.25 3.95
CA GLY A 50 -2.96 -6.16 3.80
C GLY A 50 -2.33 -6.05 5.17
N THR A 51 -1.02 -6.22 5.25
CA THR A 51 -0.26 -6.07 6.50
C THR A 51 0.62 -4.85 6.39
N ILE A 52 0.57 -4.00 7.41
CA ILE A 52 1.37 -2.79 7.47
C ILE A 52 2.22 -2.82 8.73
N SER A 53 3.46 -2.37 8.58
CA SER A 53 4.38 -2.15 9.70
C SER A 53 4.97 -0.77 9.55
N VAL A 54 4.68 0.11 10.50
CA VAL A 54 5.17 1.49 10.46
C VAL A 54 5.83 1.84 11.79
N GLN A 55 6.75 2.80 11.74
CA GLN A 55 7.44 3.25 12.91
C GLN A 55 6.50 4.05 13.81
N GLY A 56 6.39 3.65 15.06
CA GLY A 56 5.66 4.40 16.08
C GLY A 56 6.63 5.24 16.89
N SER A 57 6.15 5.81 18.00
CA SER A 57 6.97 6.65 18.87
C SER A 57 8.01 5.86 19.65
N SER A 58 7.71 4.61 19.99
CA SER A 58 8.60 3.73 20.77
C SER A 58 8.88 2.42 20.06
N ASN A 59 7.86 1.86 19.42
CA ASN A 59 7.93 0.56 18.78
C ASN A 59 7.27 0.63 17.41
N ALA A 60 7.57 -0.35 16.57
CA ALA A 60 6.85 -0.49 15.31
C ALA A 60 5.38 -0.84 15.59
N ILE A 61 4.50 -0.29 14.77
CA ILE A 61 3.09 -0.61 14.79
C ILE A 61 2.85 -1.59 13.66
N VAL A 62 2.44 -2.81 14.01
CA VAL A 62 2.15 -3.86 13.03
C VAL A 62 0.67 -4.19 13.14
N GLN A 63 -0.03 -4.11 12.03
CA GLN A 63 -1.47 -4.32 12.03
C GLN A 63 -1.96 -4.69 10.65
N ASP A 64 -3.18 -5.24 10.59
CA ASP A 64 -3.87 -5.45 9.32
C ASP A 64 -4.49 -4.14 8.87
N LEU A 65 -4.59 -3.98 7.56
CA LEU A 65 -5.20 -2.82 6.94
C LEU A 65 -6.23 -3.32 5.94
N ASP A 66 -7.45 -2.78 6.02
CA ASP A 66 -8.51 -3.15 5.08
C ASP A 66 -8.21 -2.59 3.71
N LEU A 67 -8.30 -3.46 2.70
CA LEU A 67 -8.06 -3.09 1.31
C LEU A 67 -9.38 -3.17 0.54
N THR A 68 -9.65 -2.14 -0.24
CA THR A 68 -10.82 -2.11 -1.14
C THR A 68 -10.29 -2.11 -2.57
N TRP A 69 -10.77 -3.06 -3.36
CA TRP A 69 -10.35 -3.20 -4.75
C TRP A 69 -11.46 -2.80 -5.70
N GLN A 70 -11.11 -2.03 -6.72
CA GLN A 70 -11.99 -1.69 -7.82
C GLN A 70 -11.18 -1.94 -9.10
N GLY A 71 -11.38 -3.12 -9.70
CA GLY A 71 -10.49 -3.57 -10.76
C GLY A 71 -9.08 -3.73 -10.20
N SER A 72 -8.10 -3.15 -10.85
CA SER A 72 -6.70 -3.16 -10.39
C SER A 72 -6.34 -1.93 -9.55
N LYS A 73 -7.33 -1.22 -9.05
CA LYS A 73 -7.12 -0.08 -8.17
C LYS A 73 -7.40 -0.50 -6.73
N CYS A 74 -6.42 -0.28 -5.86
CA CYS A 74 -6.52 -0.62 -4.44
C CYS A 74 -6.58 0.66 -3.63
N SER A 75 -7.52 0.76 -2.71
CA SER A 75 -7.60 1.91 -1.80
C SER A 75 -7.67 1.43 -0.36
N PHE A 76 -7.12 2.26 0.52
CA PHE A 76 -7.10 1.95 1.94
C PHE A 76 -6.90 3.23 2.74
N TYR A 77 -7.32 3.21 3.99
CA TYR A 77 -7.14 4.36 4.87
C TYR A 77 -6.99 3.89 6.31
N HIS A 78 -6.52 4.80 7.14
CA HIS A 78 -6.46 4.61 8.58
C HIS A 78 -7.08 5.83 9.27
N THR A 79 -7.44 5.70 10.55
CA THR A 79 -8.17 6.76 11.26
C THR A 79 -7.29 7.56 12.19
N VAL A 80 -6.01 7.22 12.35
CA VAL A 80 -5.12 7.83 13.34
C VAL A 80 -4.06 8.71 12.70
N THR A 81 -3.30 8.19 11.74
CA THR A 81 -2.21 8.95 11.11
C THR A 81 -2.08 8.61 9.63
N ALA A 82 -1.52 9.57 8.88
CA ALA A 82 -1.21 9.35 7.47
C ALA A 82 -0.16 8.24 7.30
N ARG A 83 0.78 8.13 8.23
CA ARG A 83 1.81 7.09 8.19
C ARG A 83 1.19 5.70 8.19
N GLN A 84 0.13 5.49 8.96
CA GLN A 84 -0.52 4.19 9.08
C GLN A 84 -1.38 3.84 7.86
N GLN A 85 -1.48 4.72 6.89
CA GLN A 85 -2.09 4.39 5.60
C GLN A 85 -1.12 4.66 4.44
N MET A 86 0.18 4.66 4.72
CA MET A 86 1.23 4.86 3.71
C MET A 86 1.02 6.15 2.92
N ASN A 87 0.68 7.24 3.61
CA ASN A 87 0.37 8.52 2.97
C ASN A 87 0.97 9.73 3.70
N ALA A 88 2.03 9.53 4.49
CA ALA A 88 2.79 10.64 5.04
C ALA A 88 3.41 11.47 3.90
N SER A 89 3.85 12.69 4.20
CA SER A 89 4.47 13.56 3.19
C SER A 89 5.86 13.02 2.86
N ASP A 90 5.91 11.99 2.03
CA ASP A 90 7.09 11.19 1.75
C ASP A 90 6.92 10.53 0.39
N THR A 91 8.01 10.02 -0.16
CA THR A 91 7.99 9.24 -1.39
C THR A 91 7.87 7.76 -1.02
N TYR A 92 6.90 7.10 -1.64
CA TYR A 92 6.67 5.67 -1.45
C TYR A 92 7.01 4.94 -2.74
N TRP A 93 7.67 3.80 -2.58
CA TRP A 93 8.02 2.91 -3.69
C TRP A 93 7.08 1.73 -3.68
N VAL A 94 6.49 1.45 -4.84
CA VAL A 94 5.58 0.32 -5.01
C VAL A 94 6.27 -0.72 -5.89
N LEU A 95 6.43 -1.92 -5.33
CA LEU A 95 6.97 -3.06 -6.05
C LEU A 95 5.83 -4.06 -6.23
N ALA A 96 5.52 -4.38 -7.47
CA ALA A 96 4.41 -5.27 -7.79
C ALA A 96 4.90 -6.45 -8.60
N PHE A 97 4.36 -7.62 -8.30
CA PHE A 97 4.66 -8.86 -9.00
C PHE A 97 3.41 -9.29 -9.76
N TYR A 98 3.54 -9.53 -11.04
CA TYR A 98 2.43 -9.92 -11.90
C TYR A 98 2.72 -11.30 -12.44
N GLN A 99 1.75 -12.19 -12.30
CA GLN A 99 1.87 -13.53 -12.88
C GLN A 99 1.58 -13.44 -14.37
N THR A 100 2.49 -13.94 -15.17
CA THR A 100 2.32 -13.97 -16.63
C THR A 100 1.89 -15.36 -17.05
N LYS A 101 1.16 -15.43 -18.15
CA LYS A 101 0.80 -16.72 -18.72
C LYS A 101 2.05 -17.37 -19.33
N SER A 102 2.18 -18.64 -19.09
CA SER A 102 3.26 -19.44 -19.70
C SER A 102 2.85 -19.98 -21.04
#